data_b592a3a45c08ecf10359fb2e6e45e801
#
_entry.id   b592a3a45c08ecf10359fb2e6e45e801
#
_cell.length_a   1.000
_cell.length_b   1.000
_cell.length_c   1.000
_cell.angle_alpha   90.00
_cell.angle_beta   90.00
_cell.angle_gamma   90.00
#
_symmetry.space_group_name_H-M   'P 1'
#
loop_
_entity.id
_entity.type
_entity.pdbx_description
1 polymer ?
#
loop_
_entity_poly.entity_id
_entity_poly.type
_entity_poly.pdbx_seq_one_letter_code
_entity_poly.pdbx_strand_id
1 'polypeptide(L)'
;MTETTSAATVLVTGSSRGIGRAIALRLARSGHDIVLHCRSRRDEAEAVQAQIVELGRQARILQFDVSDRAACRSALEADVEAHGAYYGVVCNAGLTRDGAFPALSEEDWDQVLRTNLDGFYNVLHPLTMPMIRRRAPGRIVCITSVSGLVGNRGQVNYSASKAGVIGAAKALAIELAKRKITVNCVAPGLIDTEILDELVPVDEILKMIPAARMGTPEEVAGAVNFLMSSEAAYITRQVLAVNGGLC
;
A
#
# COMPACT_ATOMS: atom_id res chain seq x y z
N MET A 1 -3.71 -29.47 -23.85
CA MET A 1 -2.80 -29.19 -22.74
C MET A 1 -3.11 -27.76 -22.30
N THR A 2 -3.89 -27.58 -21.25
CA THR A 2 -4.16 -26.27 -20.66
C THR A 2 -2.87 -25.80 -19.98
N GLU A 3 -2.20 -24.80 -20.57
CA GLU A 3 -1.16 -24.05 -19.86
C GLU A 3 -1.80 -23.51 -18.58
N THR A 4 -1.43 -24.06 -17.46
CA THR A 4 -1.68 -23.45 -16.15
C THR A 4 -0.88 -22.17 -16.11
N THR A 5 -1.49 -21.06 -16.57
CA THR A 5 -0.93 -19.75 -16.38
C THR A 5 -0.76 -19.55 -14.86
N SER A 6 0.49 -19.55 -14.41
CA SER A 6 0.84 -19.24 -13.02
C SER A 6 0.10 -17.95 -12.64
N ALA A 7 -0.61 -18.00 -11.52
CA ALA A 7 -1.34 -16.83 -11.05
C ALA A 7 -0.39 -15.66 -10.80
N ALA A 8 -0.86 -14.48 -11.13
CA ALA A 8 -0.08 -13.26 -10.96
C ALA A 8 0.14 -12.97 -9.47
N THR A 9 1.39 -12.87 -9.06
CA THR A 9 1.78 -12.63 -7.65
C THR A 9 1.81 -11.14 -7.33
N VAL A 10 1.20 -10.75 -6.22
CA VAL A 10 1.17 -9.36 -5.72
C VAL A 10 1.76 -9.27 -4.32
N LEU A 11 2.74 -8.38 -4.14
CA LEU A 11 3.25 -8.00 -2.82
C LEU A 11 2.35 -6.93 -2.19
N VAL A 12 1.95 -7.11 -0.94
CA VAL A 12 1.22 -6.10 -0.15
C VAL A 12 1.99 -5.82 1.13
N THR A 13 2.58 -4.63 1.24
CA THR A 13 3.31 -4.25 2.46
C THR A 13 2.36 -3.86 3.60
N GLY A 14 2.70 -4.25 4.85
CA GLY A 14 1.84 -3.98 6.01
C GLY A 14 0.48 -4.68 5.94
N SER A 15 0.47 -5.96 5.53
CA SER A 15 -0.75 -6.71 5.22
C SER A 15 -1.25 -7.63 6.34
N SER A 16 -0.69 -7.53 7.56
CA SER A 16 -1.13 -8.33 8.70
C SER A 16 -2.49 -7.87 9.28
N ARG A 17 -2.87 -6.60 9.09
CA ARG A 17 -4.12 -6.04 9.63
C ARG A 17 -4.65 -4.86 8.80
N GLY A 18 -5.83 -4.34 9.20
CA GLY A 18 -6.43 -3.11 8.65
C GLY A 18 -6.57 -3.12 7.14
N ILE A 19 -6.27 -1.99 6.51
CA ILE A 19 -6.38 -1.80 5.06
C ILE A 19 -5.52 -2.81 4.28
N GLY A 20 -4.29 -3.06 4.73
CA GLY A 20 -3.37 -3.99 4.05
C GLY A 20 -3.90 -5.43 4.04
N ARG A 21 -4.50 -5.90 5.15
CA ARG A 21 -5.17 -7.21 5.23
C ARG A 21 -6.36 -7.28 4.26
N ALA A 22 -7.22 -6.26 4.28
CA ALA A 22 -8.39 -6.22 3.39
C ALA A 22 -7.97 -6.25 1.92
N ILE A 23 -6.91 -5.50 1.54
CA ILE A 23 -6.34 -5.52 0.20
C ILE A 23 -5.83 -6.92 -0.16
N ALA A 24 -5.03 -7.56 0.70
CA ALA A 24 -4.48 -8.88 0.46
C ALA A 24 -5.58 -9.92 0.21
N LEU A 25 -6.60 -9.96 1.07
CA LEU A 25 -7.75 -10.86 0.94
C LEU A 25 -8.59 -10.57 -0.32
N ARG A 26 -8.79 -9.28 -0.65
CA ARG A 26 -9.55 -8.90 -1.85
C ARG A 26 -8.85 -9.32 -3.13
N LEU A 27 -7.54 -9.13 -3.20
CA LEU A 27 -6.72 -9.53 -4.35
C LEU A 27 -6.65 -11.07 -4.48
N ALA A 28 -6.56 -11.79 -3.36
CA ALA A 28 -6.64 -13.25 -3.36
C ALA A 28 -7.96 -13.76 -3.93
N ARG A 29 -9.11 -13.18 -3.51
CA ARG A 29 -10.43 -13.49 -4.08
C ARG A 29 -10.53 -13.19 -5.58
N SER A 30 -9.73 -12.26 -6.08
CA SER A 30 -9.66 -11.92 -7.50
C SER A 30 -8.66 -12.77 -8.29
N GLY A 31 -8.09 -13.82 -7.67
CA GLY A 31 -7.25 -14.81 -8.34
C GLY A 31 -5.75 -14.56 -8.27
N HIS A 32 -5.28 -13.59 -7.49
CA HIS A 32 -3.85 -13.35 -7.29
C HIS A 32 -3.27 -14.23 -6.19
N ASP A 33 -2.01 -14.62 -6.35
CA ASP A 33 -1.19 -15.14 -5.26
C ASP A 33 -0.56 -13.97 -4.51
N ILE A 34 -0.42 -14.08 -3.20
CA ILE A 34 -0.09 -12.94 -2.35
C ILE A 34 1.24 -13.13 -1.63
N VAL A 35 2.07 -12.11 -1.67
CA VAL A 35 3.19 -11.96 -0.75
C VAL A 35 2.76 -11.00 0.34
N LEU A 36 2.54 -11.55 1.52
CA LEU A 36 2.22 -10.79 2.72
C LEU A 36 3.51 -10.20 3.30
N HIS A 37 3.40 -9.04 3.92
CA HIS A 37 4.52 -8.43 4.63
C HIS A 37 4.09 -7.91 5.99
N CYS A 38 4.92 -8.15 7.00
CA CYS A 38 4.81 -7.56 8.32
C CYS A 38 6.18 -7.13 8.85
N ARG A 39 6.21 -6.16 9.77
CA ARG A 39 7.42 -5.79 10.51
C ARG A 39 7.65 -6.72 11.70
N SER A 40 6.66 -6.89 12.56
CA SER A 40 6.77 -7.62 13.82
C SER A 40 5.60 -8.55 14.13
N ARG A 41 4.43 -8.36 13.50
CA ARG A 41 3.20 -9.12 13.79
C ARG A 41 3.07 -10.33 12.86
N ARG A 42 3.96 -11.30 13.06
CA ARG A 42 4.03 -12.47 12.21
C ARG A 42 2.84 -13.39 12.37
N ASP A 43 2.37 -13.58 13.58
CA ASP A 43 1.17 -14.35 13.94
C ASP A 43 -0.10 -13.83 13.25
N GLU A 44 -0.30 -12.50 13.22
CA GLU A 44 -1.40 -11.89 12.48
C GLU A 44 -1.25 -12.12 10.96
N ALA A 45 -0.02 -12.04 10.43
CA ALA A 45 0.23 -12.32 9.02
C ALA A 45 -0.01 -13.79 8.66
N GLU A 46 0.31 -14.74 9.55
CA GLU A 46 0.03 -16.17 9.40
C GLU A 46 -1.48 -16.45 9.40
N ALA A 47 -2.24 -15.75 10.23
CA ALA A 47 -3.71 -15.84 10.20
C ALA A 47 -4.30 -15.35 8.86
N VAL A 48 -3.74 -14.29 8.27
CA VAL A 48 -4.14 -13.81 6.93
C VAL A 48 -3.70 -14.81 5.85
N GLN A 49 -2.51 -15.38 5.97
CA GLN A 49 -2.02 -16.42 5.06
C GLN A 49 -2.95 -17.62 5.01
N ALA A 50 -3.39 -18.10 6.17
CA ALA A 50 -4.33 -19.23 6.25
C ALA A 50 -5.64 -18.92 5.52
N GLN A 51 -6.20 -17.72 5.69
CA GLN A 51 -7.42 -17.31 4.99
C GLN A 51 -7.22 -17.26 3.46
N ILE A 52 -6.04 -16.83 2.98
CA ILE A 52 -5.73 -16.82 1.53
C ILE A 52 -5.62 -18.24 0.98
N VAL A 53 -5.03 -19.16 1.75
CA VAL A 53 -4.94 -20.56 1.37
C VAL A 53 -6.33 -21.20 1.30
N GLU A 54 -7.23 -20.90 2.24
CA GLU A 54 -8.64 -21.33 2.19
C GLU A 54 -9.39 -20.82 0.95
N LEU A 55 -8.98 -19.65 0.40
CA LEU A 55 -9.49 -19.15 -0.89
C LEU A 55 -8.89 -19.87 -2.11
N GLY A 56 -8.04 -20.88 -1.90
CA GLY A 56 -7.39 -21.64 -2.97
C GLY A 56 -6.23 -20.88 -3.65
N ARG A 57 -5.65 -19.88 -2.97
CA ARG A 57 -4.51 -19.11 -3.48
C ARG A 57 -3.24 -19.41 -2.69
N GLN A 58 -2.09 -19.17 -3.32
CA GLN A 58 -0.81 -19.28 -2.62
C GLN A 58 -0.51 -17.98 -1.88
N ALA A 59 0.04 -18.10 -0.67
CA ALA A 59 0.52 -16.97 0.10
C ALA A 59 1.82 -17.32 0.82
N ARG A 60 2.73 -16.35 0.87
CA ARG A 60 3.96 -16.40 1.67
C ARG A 60 4.20 -15.10 2.40
N ILE A 61 4.99 -15.13 3.44
CA ILE A 61 5.21 -13.99 4.33
C ILE A 61 6.67 -13.56 4.27
N LEU A 62 6.89 -12.27 4.01
CA LEU A 62 8.17 -11.60 4.20
C LEU A 62 8.11 -10.74 5.47
N GLN A 63 9.15 -10.81 6.28
CA GLN A 63 9.26 -10.04 7.52
C GLN A 63 10.50 -9.15 7.50
N PHE A 64 10.28 -7.84 7.44
CA PHE A 64 11.34 -6.82 7.52
C PHE A 64 10.76 -5.46 7.92
N ASP A 65 11.60 -4.50 8.27
CA ASP A 65 11.17 -3.10 8.44
C ASP A 65 11.34 -2.33 7.13
N VAL A 66 10.28 -1.71 6.62
CA VAL A 66 10.35 -0.93 5.37
C VAL A 66 11.26 0.30 5.48
N SER A 67 11.56 0.77 6.69
CA SER A 67 12.51 1.86 6.93
C SER A 67 13.98 1.39 6.84
N ASP A 68 14.25 0.10 6.96
CA ASP A 68 15.56 -0.50 6.81
C ASP A 68 15.83 -0.87 5.34
N ARG A 69 16.62 -0.04 4.67
CA ARG A 69 16.95 -0.21 3.25
C ARG A 69 17.68 -1.50 2.94
N ALA A 70 18.57 -1.93 3.80
CA ALA A 70 19.35 -3.14 3.60
C ALA A 70 18.50 -4.39 3.78
N ALA A 71 17.68 -4.43 4.84
CA ALA A 71 16.73 -5.51 5.08
C ALA A 71 15.68 -5.62 3.94
N CYS A 72 15.11 -4.51 3.49
CA CYS A 72 14.20 -4.49 2.33
C CYS A 72 14.85 -5.11 1.10
N ARG A 73 16.04 -4.63 0.73
CA ARG A 73 16.74 -5.12 -0.46
C ARG A 73 17.01 -6.61 -0.36
N SER A 74 17.61 -7.06 0.75
CA SER A 74 17.97 -8.47 0.95
C SER A 74 16.75 -9.39 0.86
N ALA A 75 15.65 -9.05 1.55
CA ALA A 75 14.46 -9.88 1.58
C ALA A 75 13.75 -9.92 0.20
N LEU A 76 13.65 -8.77 -0.47
CA LEU A 76 12.93 -8.68 -1.75
C LEU A 76 13.71 -9.27 -2.91
N GLU A 77 15.04 -9.07 -2.96
CA GLU A 77 15.89 -9.70 -3.99
C GLU A 77 15.92 -11.21 -3.83
N ALA A 78 16.04 -11.74 -2.59
CA ALA A 78 15.98 -13.18 -2.34
C ALA A 78 14.62 -13.80 -2.74
N ASP A 79 13.51 -13.12 -2.46
CA ASP A 79 12.19 -13.61 -2.85
C ASP A 79 11.99 -13.59 -4.37
N VAL A 80 12.46 -12.55 -5.05
CA VAL A 80 12.43 -12.46 -6.53
C VAL A 80 13.32 -13.50 -7.17
N GLU A 81 14.48 -13.81 -6.59
CA GLU A 81 15.38 -14.87 -7.08
C GLU A 81 14.71 -16.24 -6.97
N ALA A 82 14.04 -16.52 -5.86
CA ALA A 82 13.42 -17.80 -5.60
C ALA A 82 12.09 -18.02 -6.35
N HIS A 83 11.30 -16.97 -6.58
CA HIS A 83 9.91 -17.08 -7.04
C HIS A 83 9.59 -16.25 -8.30
N GLY A 84 10.55 -15.49 -8.81
CA GLY A 84 10.35 -14.60 -9.95
C GLY A 84 9.75 -13.25 -9.60
N ALA A 85 9.72 -12.37 -10.61
CA ALA A 85 9.28 -10.99 -10.45
C ALA A 85 7.75 -10.89 -10.25
N TYR A 86 7.34 -9.99 -9.37
CA TYR A 86 5.93 -9.73 -9.09
C TYR A 86 5.19 -9.13 -10.28
N TYR A 87 3.91 -9.47 -10.38
CA TYR A 87 2.96 -8.77 -11.23
C TYR A 87 2.64 -7.39 -10.65
N GLY A 88 2.42 -7.31 -9.35
CA GLY A 88 2.01 -6.10 -8.71
C GLY A 88 2.64 -5.87 -7.35
N VAL A 89 2.68 -4.59 -6.95
CA VAL A 89 3.15 -4.15 -5.64
C VAL A 89 2.18 -3.14 -5.06
N VAL A 90 1.73 -3.39 -3.83
CA VAL A 90 0.95 -2.42 -3.04
C VAL A 90 1.82 -1.92 -1.90
N CYS A 91 2.25 -0.66 -2.00
CA CYS A 91 2.95 0.05 -0.92
C CYS A 91 1.90 0.58 0.07
N ASN A 92 1.58 -0.21 1.10
CA ASN A 92 0.59 0.13 2.11
C ASN A 92 1.21 0.38 3.49
N ALA A 93 2.35 -0.25 3.82
CA ALA A 93 3.02 -0.03 5.11
C ALA A 93 3.23 1.46 5.40
N GLY A 94 2.87 1.86 6.61
CA GLY A 94 3.00 3.24 7.06
C GLY A 94 2.61 3.39 8.52
N LEU A 95 2.96 4.54 9.09
CA LEU A 95 2.61 4.91 10.45
C LEU A 95 2.31 6.42 10.54
N THR A 96 1.64 6.82 11.62
CA THR A 96 1.45 8.21 12.03
C THR A 96 2.18 8.46 13.35
N ARG A 97 2.57 9.71 13.58
CA ARG A 97 2.99 10.28 14.85
C ARG A 97 2.42 11.68 14.89
N ASP A 98 1.22 11.79 15.42
CA ASP A 98 0.45 13.02 15.41
C ASP A 98 0.86 13.93 16.56
N GLY A 99 0.93 15.22 16.30
CA GLY A 99 1.29 16.23 17.28
C GLY A 99 1.26 17.64 16.70
N ALA A 100 1.03 18.65 17.54
CA ALA A 100 1.15 20.03 17.10
C ALA A 100 2.60 20.32 16.67
N PHE A 101 2.79 21.01 15.55
CA PHE A 101 4.11 21.18 14.95
C PHE A 101 5.21 21.67 15.93
N PRO A 102 4.95 22.65 16.83
CA PRO A 102 5.97 23.08 17.80
C PRO A 102 6.34 22.01 18.85
N ALA A 103 5.50 20.99 19.05
CA ALA A 103 5.70 19.91 20.02
C ALA A 103 6.12 18.59 19.33
N LEU A 104 6.17 18.57 18.00
CA LEU A 104 6.58 17.39 17.25
C LEU A 104 8.07 17.15 17.44
N SER A 105 8.46 15.96 17.95
CA SER A 105 9.85 15.61 18.13
C SER A 105 10.56 15.32 16.79
N GLU A 106 11.88 15.51 16.76
CA GLU A 106 12.71 15.14 15.61
C GLU A 106 12.60 13.62 15.31
N GLU A 107 12.50 12.80 16.36
CA GLU A 107 12.34 11.35 16.23
C GLU A 107 11.02 10.98 15.54
N ASP A 108 9.89 11.60 15.94
CA ASP A 108 8.59 11.35 15.33
C ASP A 108 8.55 11.83 13.88
N TRP A 109 9.17 12.97 13.59
CA TRP A 109 9.36 13.46 12.22
C TRP A 109 10.13 12.44 11.37
N ASP A 110 11.31 12.06 11.81
CA ASP A 110 12.19 11.13 11.12
C ASP A 110 11.56 9.75 10.94
N GLN A 111 10.92 9.22 11.98
CA GLN A 111 10.30 7.90 11.93
C GLN A 111 9.18 7.84 10.88
N VAL A 112 8.34 8.89 10.80
CA VAL A 112 7.26 8.97 9.82
C VAL A 112 7.83 9.07 8.40
N LEU A 113 8.83 9.92 8.16
CA LEU A 113 9.42 10.07 6.83
C LEU A 113 10.15 8.80 6.39
N ARG A 114 10.96 8.21 7.26
CA ARG A 114 11.69 6.97 6.96
C ARG A 114 10.75 5.81 6.65
N THR A 115 9.66 5.66 7.41
CA THR A 115 8.72 4.57 7.17
C THR A 115 7.87 4.82 5.94
N ASN A 116 7.25 5.99 5.81
CA ASN A 116 6.25 6.24 4.79
C ASN A 116 6.86 6.62 3.44
N LEU A 117 7.89 7.49 3.44
CA LEU A 117 8.48 8.02 2.22
C LEU A 117 9.70 7.23 1.76
N ASP A 118 10.69 7.00 2.65
CA ASP A 118 11.83 6.17 2.28
C ASP A 118 11.39 4.72 2.05
N GLY A 119 10.38 4.23 2.78
CA GLY A 119 9.78 2.91 2.55
C GLY A 119 9.26 2.71 1.13
N PHE A 120 8.71 3.74 0.48
CA PHE A 120 8.36 3.70 -0.94
C PHE A 120 9.59 3.36 -1.80
N TYR A 121 10.68 4.08 -1.61
CA TYR A 121 11.93 3.83 -2.33
C TYR A 121 12.51 2.46 -1.99
N ASN A 122 12.60 2.12 -0.71
CA ASN A 122 13.22 0.89 -0.23
C ASN A 122 12.52 -0.37 -0.78
N VAL A 123 11.20 -0.32 -0.93
CA VAL A 123 10.41 -1.43 -1.48
C VAL A 123 10.46 -1.45 -3.01
N LEU A 124 10.24 -0.32 -3.67
CA LEU A 124 10.08 -0.31 -5.12
C LEU A 124 11.41 -0.38 -5.89
N HIS A 125 12.48 0.19 -5.35
CA HIS A 125 13.76 0.24 -6.04
C HIS A 125 14.30 -1.17 -6.41
N PRO A 126 14.38 -2.15 -5.49
CA PRO A 126 14.84 -3.50 -5.84
C PRO A 126 13.88 -4.26 -6.77
N LEU A 127 12.60 -3.92 -6.77
CA LEU A 127 11.57 -4.62 -7.54
C LEU A 127 11.36 -4.07 -8.95
N THR A 128 11.70 -2.81 -9.20
CA THR A 128 11.41 -2.14 -10.47
C THR A 128 12.11 -2.81 -11.66
N MET A 129 13.41 -3.11 -11.55
CA MET A 129 14.14 -3.76 -12.64
C MET A 129 13.66 -5.19 -12.93
N PRO A 130 13.42 -6.06 -11.94
CA PRO A 130 12.77 -7.34 -12.16
C PRO A 130 11.42 -7.23 -12.88
N MET A 131 10.55 -6.30 -12.46
CA MET A 131 9.26 -6.07 -13.12
C MET A 131 9.43 -5.64 -14.58
N ILE A 132 10.38 -4.76 -14.89
CA ILE A 132 10.69 -4.34 -16.27
C ILE A 132 11.19 -5.51 -17.11
N ARG A 133 12.11 -6.33 -16.56
CA ARG A 133 12.72 -7.48 -17.26
C ARG A 133 11.70 -8.57 -17.58
N ARG A 134 10.64 -8.68 -16.81
CA ARG A 134 9.52 -9.61 -17.08
C ARG A 134 8.85 -9.34 -18.44
N ARG A 135 8.96 -8.13 -19.02
CA ARG A 135 8.37 -7.70 -20.30
C ARG A 135 6.87 -7.95 -20.44
N ALA A 136 6.17 -7.95 -19.33
CA ALA A 136 4.72 -8.15 -19.21
C ALA A 136 4.08 -7.02 -18.40
N PRO A 137 2.76 -6.79 -18.52
CA PRO A 137 2.06 -5.75 -17.77
C PRO A 137 2.28 -5.87 -16.27
N GLY A 138 2.45 -4.74 -15.58
CA GLY A 138 2.61 -4.68 -14.13
C GLY A 138 1.75 -3.58 -13.51
N ARG A 139 1.60 -3.62 -12.18
CA ARG A 139 0.79 -2.69 -11.41
C ARG A 139 1.52 -2.27 -10.14
N ILE A 140 1.55 -0.98 -9.87
CA ILE A 140 2.03 -0.42 -8.60
C ILE A 140 0.93 0.47 -8.05
N VAL A 141 0.50 0.22 -6.81
CA VAL A 141 -0.47 1.05 -6.09
C VAL A 141 0.12 1.47 -4.76
N CYS A 142 0.14 2.77 -4.50
CA CYS A 142 0.63 3.34 -3.25
C CYS A 142 -0.56 3.84 -2.41
N ILE A 143 -0.66 3.36 -1.18
CA ILE A 143 -1.67 3.86 -0.24
C ILE A 143 -1.14 5.15 0.38
N THR A 144 -1.78 6.24 0.00
CA THR A 144 -1.49 7.59 0.50
C THR A 144 -2.51 7.98 1.58
N SER A 145 -3.04 9.17 1.56
CA SER A 145 -4.08 9.65 2.49
C SER A 145 -4.68 10.94 1.96
N VAL A 146 -5.90 11.24 2.39
CA VAL A 146 -6.48 12.58 2.29
C VAL A 146 -5.55 13.64 2.89
N SER A 147 -4.84 13.32 3.98
CA SER A 147 -3.85 14.21 4.60
C SER A 147 -2.69 14.58 3.66
N GLY A 148 -2.37 13.71 2.69
CA GLY A 148 -1.39 14.01 1.64
C GLY A 148 -1.95 14.88 0.50
N LEU A 149 -3.27 15.03 0.40
CA LEU A 149 -3.94 15.87 -0.60
C LEU A 149 -4.14 17.30 -0.10
N VAL A 150 -4.72 17.44 1.10
CA VAL A 150 -5.17 18.73 1.63
C VAL A 150 -4.45 19.19 2.89
N GLY A 151 -3.59 18.32 3.47
CA GLY A 151 -3.00 18.53 4.79
C GLY A 151 -3.99 18.20 5.90
N ASN A 152 -3.49 18.00 7.11
CA ASN A 152 -4.32 17.82 8.29
C ASN A 152 -3.63 18.40 9.53
N ARG A 153 -4.40 19.07 10.39
CA ARG A 153 -3.88 19.64 11.64
C ARG A 153 -3.27 18.54 12.51
N GLY A 154 -2.09 18.79 13.05
CA GLY A 154 -1.37 17.80 13.88
C GLY A 154 -0.65 16.72 13.11
N GLN A 155 -0.66 16.73 11.77
CA GLN A 155 -0.08 15.70 10.90
C GLN A 155 0.91 16.28 9.89
N VAL A 156 1.74 17.24 10.28
CA VAL A 156 2.66 17.89 9.32
C VAL A 156 3.65 16.88 8.73
N ASN A 157 4.24 16.01 9.55
CA ASN A 157 5.13 14.93 9.13
C ASN A 157 4.41 13.89 8.23
N TYR A 158 3.23 13.44 8.65
CA TYR A 158 2.43 12.46 7.91
C TYR A 158 1.95 13.03 6.58
N SER A 159 1.39 14.24 6.58
CA SER A 159 0.97 14.93 5.35
C SER A 159 2.12 15.13 4.37
N ALA A 160 3.30 15.57 4.87
CA ALA A 160 4.50 15.71 4.05
C ALA A 160 4.92 14.37 3.43
N SER A 161 4.93 13.28 4.23
CA SER A 161 5.31 11.96 3.75
C SER A 161 4.36 11.44 2.67
N LYS A 162 3.04 11.58 2.88
CA LYS A 162 2.02 11.09 1.93
C LYS A 162 1.95 11.94 0.66
N ALA A 163 2.14 13.26 0.77
CA ALA A 163 2.29 14.15 -0.39
C ALA A 163 3.58 13.81 -1.19
N GLY A 164 4.68 13.52 -0.50
CA GLY A 164 5.93 13.08 -1.11
C GLY A 164 5.75 11.78 -1.92
N VAL A 165 5.03 10.79 -1.37
CA VAL A 165 4.70 9.54 -2.10
C VAL A 165 3.86 9.83 -3.35
N ILE A 166 2.90 10.76 -3.30
CA ILE A 166 2.11 11.16 -4.48
C ILE A 166 3.02 11.72 -5.58
N GLY A 167 3.95 12.61 -5.22
CA GLY A 167 4.92 13.18 -6.16
C GLY A 167 5.81 12.10 -6.77
N ALA A 168 6.38 11.24 -5.93
CA ALA A 168 7.26 10.15 -6.35
C ALA A 168 6.54 9.14 -7.26
N ALA A 169 5.32 8.73 -6.91
CA ALA A 169 4.51 7.83 -7.71
C ALA A 169 4.16 8.42 -9.09
N LYS A 170 3.84 9.71 -9.14
CA LYS A 170 3.58 10.42 -10.42
C LYS A 170 4.80 10.48 -11.33
N ALA A 171 6.01 10.66 -10.78
CA ALA A 171 7.24 10.65 -11.54
C ALA A 171 7.54 9.22 -12.05
N LEU A 172 7.49 8.22 -11.18
CA LEU A 172 7.73 6.82 -11.53
C LEU A 172 6.74 6.32 -12.60
N ALA A 173 5.49 6.79 -12.58
CA ALA A 173 4.50 6.44 -13.58
C ALA A 173 4.93 6.82 -15.01
N ILE A 174 5.58 7.97 -15.18
CA ILE A 174 6.08 8.43 -16.49
C ILE A 174 7.20 7.51 -16.98
N GLU A 175 8.11 7.13 -16.08
CA GLU A 175 9.25 6.28 -16.40
C GLU A 175 8.82 4.87 -16.84
N LEU A 176 7.77 4.33 -16.18
CA LEU A 176 7.34 2.94 -16.36
C LEU A 176 6.23 2.74 -17.40
N ALA A 177 5.56 3.81 -17.86
CA ALA A 177 4.43 3.72 -18.78
C ALA A 177 4.74 2.92 -20.06
N LYS A 178 5.89 3.18 -20.69
CA LYS A 178 6.34 2.45 -21.90
C LYS A 178 6.61 0.96 -21.65
N ARG A 179 6.73 0.55 -20.38
CA ARG A 179 6.92 -0.85 -19.97
C ARG A 179 5.60 -1.55 -19.63
N LYS A 180 4.46 -0.89 -19.88
CA LYS A 180 3.11 -1.37 -19.52
C LYS A 180 2.94 -1.59 -18.01
N ILE A 181 3.71 -0.88 -17.18
CA ILE A 181 3.59 -0.86 -15.73
C ILE A 181 2.90 0.43 -15.34
N THR A 182 1.71 0.34 -14.73
CA THR A 182 0.99 1.50 -14.23
C THR A 182 1.37 1.78 -12.78
N VAL A 183 1.41 3.06 -12.41
CA VAL A 183 1.68 3.49 -11.04
C VAL A 183 0.59 4.48 -10.63
N ASN A 184 -0.18 4.15 -9.60
CA ASN A 184 -1.27 4.98 -9.11
C ASN A 184 -1.23 5.06 -7.58
N CYS A 185 -1.92 6.05 -7.04
CA CYS A 185 -2.14 6.21 -5.61
C CYS A 185 -3.63 5.99 -5.29
N VAL A 186 -3.90 5.42 -4.13
CA VAL A 186 -5.22 5.47 -3.48
C VAL A 186 -5.06 6.32 -2.23
N ALA A 187 -5.94 7.31 -2.06
CA ALA A 187 -5.92 8.25 -0.94
C ALA A 187 -7.18 8.03 -0.06
N PRO A 188 -7.09 7.17 0.97
CA PRO A 188 -8.17 6.95 1.89
C PRO A 188 -8.45 8.21 2.74
N GLY A 189 -9.72 8.41 3.11
CA GLY A 189 -10.14 9.32 4.18
C GLY A 189 -10.11 8.66 5.55
N LEU A 190 -11.12 8.96 6.37
CA LEU A 190 -11.31 8.31 7.67
C LEU A 190 -11.86 6.90 7.44
N ILE A 191 -11.06 5.88 7.74
CA ILE A 191 -11.39 4.46 7.56
C ILE A 191 -11.49 3.78 8.92
N ASP A 192 -12.54 3.01 9.11
CA ASP A 192 -12.76 2.22 10.32
C ASP A 192 -11.75 1.07 10.38
N THR A 193 -10.73 1.23 11.21
CA THR A 193 -9.66 0.25 11.41
C THR A 193 -9.33 0.15 12.89
N GLU A 194 -8.78 -0.96 13.30
CA GLU A 194 -8.27 -1.20 14.67
C GLU A 194 -7.15 -0.21 15.10
N ILE A 195 -6.74 0.69 14.21
CA ILE A 195 -5.64 1.66 14.43
C ILE A 195 -6.20 3.04 14.82
N LEU A 196 -7.51 3.26 14.74
CA LEU A 196 -8.10 4.53 15.15
C LEU A 196 -7.83 4.74 16.64
N ASP A 197 -7.09 5.82 16.94
CA ASP A 197 -6.84 6.27 18.31
C ASP A 197 -8.17 6.77 18.91
N GLU A 198 -8.46 6.38 20.16
CA GLU A 198 -9.63 6.85 20.90
C GLU A 198 -9.68 8.39 21.04
N LEU A 199 -8.55 9.06 20.85
CA LEU A 199 -8.43 10.52 20.90
C LEU A 199 -8.87 11.23 19.60
N VAL A 200 -9.17 10.50 18.54
CA VAL A 200 -9.63 11.09 17.26
C VAL A 200 -11.07 11.60 17.46
N PRO A 201 -11.36 12.89 17.20
CA PRO A 201 -12.71 13.44 17.34
C PRO A 201 -13.59 12.99 16.15
N VAL A 202 -13.96 11.70 16.15
CA VAL A 202 -14.66 11.04 15.03
C VAL A 202 -15.94 11.80 14.68
N ASP A 203 -16.76 12.19 15.67
CA ASP A 203 -18.03 12.88 15.43
C ASP A 203 -17.87 14.23 14.74
N GLU A 204 -16.78 14.95 15.00
CA GLU A 204 -16.49 16.22 14.32
C GLU A 204 -16.03 15.99 12.88
N ILE A 205 -15.21 14.97 12.66
CA ILE A 205 -14.74 14.63 11.32
C ILE A 205 -15.90 14.11 10.46
N LEU A 206 -16.80 13.31 11.02
CA LEU A 206 -17.97 12.79 10.30
C LEU A 206 -18.88 13.91 9.75
N LYS A 207 -18.98 15.05 10.47
CA LYS A 207 -19.74 16.21 9.98
C LYS A 207 -19.13 16.87 8.73
N MET A 208 -17.83 16.65 8.50
CA MET A 208 -17.13 17.19 7.33
C MET A 208 -17.18 16.24 6.13
N ILE A 209 -17.51 14.95 6.36
CA ILE A 209 -17.59 13.95 5.30
C ILE A 209 -18.99 13.97 4.68
N PRO A 210 -19.16 14.30 3.39
CA PRO A 210 -20.48 14.31 2.74
C PRO A 210 -21.24 13.00 2.85
N ALA A 211 -20.55 11.86 2.82
CA ALA A 211 -21.16 10.54 3.00
C ALA A 211 -21.61 10.26 4.44
N ALA A 212 -21.28 11.15 5.40
CA ALA A 212 -21.66 11.11 6.81
C ALA A 212 -21.33 9.79 7.54
N ARG A 213 -20.28 9.09 7.11
CA ARG A 213 -19.78 7.85 7.73
C ARG A 213 -18.29 7.66 7.49
N MET A 214 -17.68 6.81 8.29
CA MET A 214 -16.36 6.26 7.97
C MET A 214 -16.44 5.34 6.75
N GLY A 215 -15.36 5.25 6.01
CA GLY A 215 -15.16 4.18 5.02
C GLY A 215 -14.72 2.90 5.70
N THR A 216 -14.80 1.77 4.98
CA THR A 216 -14.29 0.49 5.45
C THR A 216 -12.98 0.12 4.74
N PRO A 217 -12.14 -0.74 5.34
CA PRO A 217 -10.96 -1.29 4.67
C PRO A 217 -11.29 -1.97 3.34
N GLU A 218 -12.46 -2.60 3.23
CA GLU A 218 -12.95 -3.29 2.03
C GLU A 218 -13.26 -2.31 0.89
N GLU A 219 -13.73 -1.08 1.19
CA GLU A 219 -13.95 -0.04 0.18
C GLU A 219 -12.63 0.44 -0.42
N VAL A 220 -11.60 0.59 0.40
CA VAL A 220 -10.24 0.90 -0.07
C VAL A 220 -9.68 -0.27 -0.89
N ALA A 221 -9.87 -1.51 -0.41
CA ALA A 221 -9.43 -2.71 -1.13
C ALA A 221 -10.14 -2.89 -2.48
N GLY A 222 -11.40 -2.47 -2.60
CA GLY A 222 -12.13 -2.43 -3.88
C GLY A 222 -11.46 -1.53 -4.91
N ALA A 223 -11.07 -0.32 -4.52
CA ALA A 223 -10.35 0.62 -5.36
C ALA A 223 -8.97 0.08 -5.80
N VAL A 224 -8.22 -0.50 -4.87
CA VAL A 224 -6.92 -1.14 -5.16
C VAL A 224 -7.11 -2.31 -6.13
N ASN A 225 -8.11 -3.15 -5.91
CA ASN A 225 -8.39 -4.30 -6.78
C ASN A 225 -8.71 -3.85 -8.22
N PHE A 226 -9.49 -2.79 -8.39
CA PHE A 226 -9.74 -2.21 -9.71
C PHE A 226 -8.44 -1.75 -10.37
N LEU A 227 -7.59 -1.00 -9.65
CA LEU A 227 -6.31 -0.53 -10.20
C LEU A 227 -5.30 -1.66 -10.49
N MET A 228 -5.45 -2.80 -9.84
CA MET A 228 -4.66 -4.01 -10.10
C MET A 228 -5.18 -4.83 -11.28
N SER A 229 -6.41 -4.60 -11.74
CA SER A 229 -7.04 -5.35 -12.82
C SER A 229 -6.53 -4.95 -14.21
N SER A 230 -6.93 -5.72 -15.22
CA SER A 230 -6.72 -5.40 -16.63
C SER A 230 -7.56 -4.21 -17.10
N GLU A 231 -8.69 -3.94 -16.45
CA GLU A 231 -9.58 -2.81 -16.78
C GLU A 231 -8.90 -1.45 -16.54
N ALA A 232 -7.95 -1.38 -15.60
CA ALA A 232 -7.16 -0.19 -15.30
C ALA A 232 -5.87 -0.08 -16.14
N ALA A 233 -5.73 -0.83 -17.24
CA ALA A 233 -4.49 -0.89 -18.02
C ALA A 233 -4.06 0.46 -18.62
N TYR A 234 -4.98 1.40 -18.82
CA TYR A 234 -4.70 2.74 -19.32
C TYR A 234 -4.76 3.83 -18.23
N ILE A 235 -4.93 3.41 -16.95
CA ILE A 235 -4.98 4.32 -15.81
C ILE A 235 -3.60 4.31 -15.13
N THR A 236 -2.89 5.41 -15.23
CA THR A 236 -1.58 5.60 -14.58
C THR A 236 -1.42 7.05 -14.14
N ARG A 237 -0.52 7.31 -13.16
CA ARG A 237 -0.24 8.65 -12.63
C ARG A 237 -1.43 9.29 -11.91
N GLN A 238 -2.45 8.52 -11.52
CA GLN A 238 -3.65 9.03 -10.88
C GLN A 238 -3.59 8.91 -9.36
N VAL A 239 -4.34 9.76 -8.68
CA VAL A 239 -4.63 9.64 -7.24
C VAL A 239 -6.13 9.46 -7.11
N LEU A 240 -6.56 8.28 -6.71
CA LEU A 240 -7.96 7.95 -6.50
C LEU A 240 -8.31 8.15 -5.02
N ALA A 241 -9.11 9.17 -4.74
CA ALA A 241 -9.61 9.42 -3.40
C ALA A 241 -10.71 8.42 -3.03
N VAL A 242 -10.64 7.83 -1.82
CA VAL A 242 -11.65 6.95 -1.23
C VAL A 242 -11.97 7.52 0.14
N ASN A 243 -12.78 8.60 0.19
CA ASN A 243 -12.91 9.44 1.37
C ASN A 243 -14.33 9.97 1.63
N GLY A 244 -15.34 9.41 0.97
CA GLY A 244 -16.74 9.82 1.15
C GLY A 244 -17.04 11.25 0.70
N GLY A 245 -16.21 11.83 -0.16
CA GLY A 245 -16.35 13.20 -0.67
C GLY A 245 -15.71 14.27 0.22
N LEU A 246 -14.81 13.89 1.14
CA LEU A 246 -14.14 14.83 2.07
C LEU A 246 -13.28 15.86 1.32
N CYS A 247 -12.70 15.51 0.18
CA CYS A 247 -11.98 16.39 -0.74
C CYS A 247 -12.01 15.89 -2.19
#